data_f9dac515c811a4f1c778903e34287b60
#
_entry.id   f9dac515c811a4f1c778903e34287b60
#
_cell.length_a   1.000
_cell.length_b   1.000
_cell.length_c   1.000
_cell.angle_alpha   90.00
_cell.angle_beta   90.00
_cell.angle_gamma   90.00
#
_symmetry.space_group_name_H-M   'P 1'
#
loop_
_entity.id
_entity.type
_entity.pdbx_description
1 polymer ?
#
loop_
_entity_poly.entity_id
_entity_poly.type
_entity_poly.pdbx_seq_one_letter_code
_entity_poly.pdbx_strand_id
1 'polypeptide(L)'
;ISREAWETGDKQTGGTIRRNERQWSAVSTEELATISEKMNLTEPLTANLLGANLCFQGQVKFSQLPKGSVFKFPSGAELIVEEYNPPCPDMGEHLAQNLKSNSEVSLSNSAFPEAAKFSRGLVGVVEVPGIVNVGDEVTVISYKPAPWLAKMPTG
;
A
#
# COMPACT_ATOMS: atom_id res chain seq x y z
N ILE A 1 19.38 0.52 -0.30
CA ILE A 1 19.06 1.42 -1.43
C ILE A 1 18.62 2.75 -0.85
N SER A 2 19.23 3.83 -1.28
CA SER A 2 18.89 5.21 -0.90
C SER A 2 18.00 5.86 -1.96
N ARG A 3 17.29 6.91 -1.57
CA ARG A 3 16.49 7.77 -2.44
C ARG A 3 16.82 9.23 -2.18
N GLU A 4 16.70 10.05 -3.19
CA GLU A 4 16.83 11.48 -3.04
C GLU A 4 15.57 12.13 -2.47
N ALA A 5 15.70 13.25 -1.76
CA ALA A 5 14.59 13.92 -1.08
C ALA A 5 13.44 14.32 -2.03
N TRP A 6 13.76 14.72 -3.26
CA TRP A 6 12.74 15.09 -4.25
C TRP A 6 11.88 13.91 -4.72
N GLU A 7 12.41 12.67 -4.70
CA GLU A 7 11.66 11.44 -5.05
C GLU A 7 10.64 11.06 -3.96
N THR A 8 10.89 11.48 -2.73
CA THR A 8 10.02 11.18 -1.59
C THR A 8 8.96 12.25 -1.35
N GLY A 9 9.00 13.36 -2.08
CA GLY A 9 8.12 14.51 -1.85
C GLY A 9 8.42 15.29 -0.58
N ASP A 10 9.59 15.05 0.04
CA ASP A 10 10.02 15.75 1.24
C ASP A 10 10.33 17.23 0.99
N LYS A 11 10.14 18.06 2.02
CA LYS A 11 10.50 19.49 2.01
C LYS A 11 12.01 19.73 2.21
N GLN A 12 12.84 18.73 2.01
CA GLN A 12 14.29 18.86 2.13
C GLN A 12 14.94 19.31 0.82
N THR A 13 16.18 19.79 0.93
CA THR A 13 16.96 20.19 -0.24
C THR A 13 17.10 19.01 -1.21
N GLY A 14 16.84 19.22 -2.50
CA GLY A 14 17.04 18.23 -3.53
C GLY A 14 18.49 17.70 -3.52
N GLY A 15 18.67 16.41 -3.81
CA GLY A 15 19.96 15.71 -3.73
C GLY A 15 20.32 15.16 -2.34
N THR A 16 19.53 15.44 -1.31
CA THR A 16 19.72 14.80 0.02
C THR A 16 19.46 13.32 -0.05
N ILE A 17 20.48 12.51 0.28
CA ILE A 17 20.36 11.05 0.27
C ILE A 17 19.54 10.60 1.48
N ARG A 18 18.51 9.80 1.22
CA ARG A 18 17.60 9.25 2.22
C ARG A 18 17.55 7.73 2.16
N ARG A 19 17.18 7.08 3.30
CA ARG A 19 16.83 5.67 3.29
C ARG A 19 15.63 5.45 2.36
N ASN A 20 15.71 4.44 1.49
CA ASN A 20 14.54 4.04 0.72
C ASN A 20 13.58 3.22 1.58
N GLU A 21 12.51 3.84 2.03
CA GLU A 21 11.46 3.22 2.84
C GLU A 21 10.33 2.61 1.98
N ARG A 22 10.47 2.67 0.65
CA ARG A 22 9.49 2.16 -0.33
C ARG A 22 10.13 1.15 -1.27
N GLN A 23 10.80 0.13 -0.71
CA GLN A 23 11.47 -0.92 -1.48
C GLN A 23 10.45 -1.89 -2.10
N TRP A 24 9.27 -2.01 -1.48
CA TRP A 24 8.15 -2.77 -2.00
C TRP A 24 6.83 -2.01 -1.77
N SER A 25 5.83 -2.36 -2.56
CA SER A 25 4.45 -1.93 -2.39
C SER A 25 3.52 -3.15 -2.43
N ALA A 26 2.49 -3.13 -1.61
CA ALA A 26 1.54 -4.23 -1.52
C ALA A 26 0.10 -3.73 -1.40
N VAL A 27 -0.82 -4.52 -1.93
CA VAL A 27 -2.27 -4.32 -1.87
C VAL A 27 -2.96 -5.61 -1.40
N SER A 28 -4.24 -5.55 -1.08
CA SER A 28 -5.04 -6.76 -0.83
C SER A 28 -6.18 -6.92 -1.84
N THR A 29 -6.52 -8.15 -2.15
CA THR A 29 -7.61 -8.48 -3.08
C THR A 29 -8.94 -7.95 -2.59
N GLU A 30 -9.20 -8.01 -1.28
CA GLU A 30 -10.44 -7.56 -0.65
C GLU A 30 -10.60 -6.03 -0.74
N GLU A 31 -9.51 -5.30 -0.51
CA GLU A 31 -9.54 -3.83 -0.63
C GLU A 31 -9.67 -3.40 -2.10
N LEU A 32 -9.00 -4.10 -3.03
CA LEU A 32 -9.14 -3.86 -4.47
C LEU A 32 -10.58 -4.09 -4.94
N ALA A 33 -11.23 -5.16 -4.47
CA ALA A 33 -12.63 -5.43 -4.77
C ALA A 33 -13.54 -4.30 -4.27
N THR A 34 -13.34 -3.87 -3.01
CA THR A 34 -14.11 -2.76 -2.42
C THR A 34 -13.92 -1.44 -3.18
N ILE A 35 -12.69 -1.14 -3.62
CA ILE A 35 -12.40 0.05 -4.43
C ILE A 35 -13.12 -0.05 -5.79
N SER A 36 -13.06 -1.22 -6.43
CA SER A 36 -13.72 -1.47 -7.72
C SER A 36 -15.24 -1.25 -7.65
N GLU A 37 -15.86 -1.75 -6.58
CA GLU A 37 -17.30 -1.54 -6.31
C GLU A 37 -17.62 -0.06 -6.12
N LYS A 38 -16.86 0.66 -5.28
CA LYS A 38 -17.06 2.09 -5.03
C LYS A 38 -16.90 2.94 -6.29
N MET A 39 -15.99 2.57 -7.17
CA MET A 39 -15.80 3.22 -8.46
C MET A 39 -16.79 2.72 -9.53
N ASN A 40 -17.63 1.72 -9.22
CA ASN A 40 -18.54 1.08 -10.14
C ASN A 40 -17.87 0.63 -11.45
N LEU A 41 -16.70 0.00 -11.35
CA LEU A 41 -15.90 -0.40 -12.49
C LEU A 41 -16.55 -1.57 -13.26
N THR A 42 -16.38 -1.60 -14.59
CA THR A 42 -16.79 -2.74 -15.44
C THR A 42 -15.87 -3.94 -15.25
N GLU A 43 -14.59 -3.69 -15.02
CA GLU A 43 -13.56 -4.69 -14.77
C GLU A 43 -12.93 -4.45 -13.40
N PRO A 44 -12.60 -5.51 -12.65
CA PRO A 44 -12.02 -5.35 -11.32
C PRO A 44 -10.64 -4.70 -11.38
N LEU A 45 -10.37 -3.83 -10.40
CA LEU A 45 -9.06 -3.25 -10.21
C LEU A 45 -8.06 -4.33 -9.78
N THR A 46 -6.87 -4.33 -10.37
CA THR A 46 -5.84 -5.32 -10.10
C THR A 46 -4.58 -4.69 -9.48
N ALA A 47 -3.78 -5.50 -8.80
CA ALA A 47 -2.50 -5.08 -8.26
C ALA A 47 -1.56 -4.52 -9.35
N ASN A 48 -1.58 -5.13 -10.52
CA ASN A 48 -0.76 -4.73 -11.66
C ASN A 48 -1.12 -3.32 -12.17
N LEU A 49 -2.41 -2.99 -12.25
CA LEU A 49 -2.85 -1.65 -12.63
C LEU A 49 -2.38 -0.56 -11.67
N LEU A 50 -2.17 -0.91 -10.41
CA LEU A 50 -1.64 -0.02 -9.38
C LEU A 50 -0.11 -0.06 -9.27
N GLY A 51 0.59 -0.87 -10.07
CA GLY A 51 2.03 -1.06 -10.00
C GLY A 51 2.50 -1.65 -8.66
N ALA A 52 1.65 -2.44 -7.99
CA ALA A 52 2.02 -3.07 -6.73
C ALA A 52 2.90 -4.30 -6.97
N ASN A 53 3.93 -4.46 -6.13
CA ASN A 53 4.84 -5.61 -6.20
C ASN A 53 4.18 -6.89 -5.66
N LEU A 54 3.32 -6.75 -4.66
CA LEU A 54 2.70 -7.86 -3.93
C LEU A 54 1.19 -7.66 -3.83
N CYS A 55 0.46 -8.78 -3.89
CA CYS A 55 -0.98 -8.80 -3.64
C CYS A 55 -1.29 -9.86 -2.58
N PHE A 56 -1.86 -9.45 -1.47
CA PHE A 56 -2.22 -10.34 -0.36
C PHE A 56 -3.72 -10.65 -0.38
N GLN A 57 -4.08 -11.75 0.28
CA GLN A 57 -5.46 -12.18 0.50
C GLN A 57 -5.63 -12.64 1.95
N GLY A 58 -6.82 -12.44 2.52
CA GLY A 58 -7.18 -12.98 3.83
C GLY A 58 -6.87 -12.05 5.01
N GLN A 59 -6.22 -10.90 4.79
CA GLN A 59 -5.92 -9.93 5.84
C GLN A 59 -6.96 -8.80 5.87
N VAL A 60 -7.79 -8.79 6.90
CA VAL A 60 -8.80 -7.72 7.11
C VAL A 60 -8.10 -6.38 7.38
N LYS A 61 -8.58 -5.31 6.72
CA LYS A 61 -8.03 -3.94 6.84
C LYS A 61 -6.51 -3.90 6.59
N PHE A 62 -6.07 -4.55 5.54
CA PHE A 62 -4.66 -4.69 5.17
C PHE A 62 -3.91 -3.36 5.20
N SER A 63 -4.46 -2.33 4.55
CA SER A 63 -3.84 -1.00 4.46
C SER A 63 -3.74 -0.26 5.80
N GLN A 64 -4.40 -0.77 6.85
CA GLN A 64 -4.40 -0.17 8.19
C GLN A 64 -3.47 -0.90 9.17
N LEU A 65 -2.69 -1.87 8.70
CA LEU A 65 -1.64 -2.47 9.52
C LEU A 65 -0.64 -1.40 9.93
N PRO A 66 -0.28 -1.34 11.22
CA PRO A 66 0.60 -0.29 11.73
C PRO A 66 2.03 -0.44 11.19
N LYS A 67 2.73 0.67 11.08
CA LYS A 67 4.19 0.72 10.85
C LYS A 67 4.90 -0.23 11.82
N GLY A 68 5.89 -0.96 11.31
CA GLY A 68 6.62 -1.98 12.06
C GLY A 68 5.95 -3.36 12.09
N SER A 69 4.78 -3.54 11.45
CA SER A 69 4.21 -4.88 11.23
C SER A 69 5.12 -5.68 10.29
N VAL A 70 5.23 -6.98 10.54
CA VAL A 70 6.14 -7.87 9.81
C VAL A 70 5.34 -8.92 9.05
N PHE A 71 5.70 -9.14 7.79
CA PHE A 71 5.24 -10.25 6.96
C PHE A 71 6.35 -11.29 6.88
N LYS A 72 6.12 -12.49 7.41
CA LYS A 72 7.07 -13.62 7.38
C LYS A 72 6.64 -14.64 6.35
N PHE A 73 7.51 -14.89 5.40
CA PHE A 73 7.31 -15.87 4.32
C PHE A 73 7.90 -17.24 4.66
N PRO A 74 7.43 -18.33 4.04
CA PRO A 74 7.95 -19.68 4.28
C PRO A 74 9.44 -19.83 3.98
N SER A 75 9.98 -19.04 3.06
CA SER A 75 11.41 -19.00 2.73
C SER A 75 12.28 -18.39 3.82
N GLY A 76 11.70 -17.78 4.85
CA GLY A 76 12.40 -16.97 5.86
C GLY A 76 12.55 -15.50 5.46
N ALA A 77 12.08 -15.08 4.28
CA ALA A 77 12.04 -13.66 3.93
C ALA A 77 11.13 -12.91 4.90
N GLU A 78 11.55 -11.70 5.30
CA GLU A 78 10.76 -10.81 6.16
C GLU A 78 10.65 -9.42 5.54
N LEU A 79 9.41 -8.92 5.47
CA LEU A 79 9.11 -7.56 5.02
C LEU A 79 8.55 -6.76 6.18
N ILE A 80 9.00 -5.51 6.35
CA ILE A 80 8.48 -4.61 7.38
C ILE A 80 7.68 -3.49 6.74
N VAL A 81 6.48 -3.25 7.28
CA VAL A 81 5.63 -2.12 6.91
C VAL A 81 6.27 -0.83 7.42
N GLU A 82 6.50 0.11 6.53
CA GLU A 82 6.99 1.45 6.86
C GLU A 82 5.87 2.49 6.86
N GLU A 83 4.94 2.39 5.91
CA GLU A 83 3.93 3.42 5.76
C GLU A 83 2.68 2.89 5.01
N TYR A 84 1.53 3.51 5.32
CA TYR A 84 0.37 3.49 4.44
C TYR A 84 0.72 4.13 3.10
N ASN A 85 0.27 3.53 2.01
CA ASN A 85 0.48 4.08 0.67
C ASN A 85 -0.73 4.95 0.27
N PRO A 86 -0.68 6.28 0.43
CA PRO A 86 -1.83 7.11 0.11
C PRO A 86 -2.15 7.08 -1.40
N PRO A 87 -3.43 7.10 -1.77
CA PRO A 87 -3.80 7.22 -3.17
C PRO A 87 -3.43 8.61 -3.69
N CYS A 88 -2.73 8.66 -4.84
CA CYS A 88 -2.29 9.92 -5.43
C CYS A 88 -3.20 10.36 -6.58
N PRO A 89 -3.28 11.68 -6.86
CA PRO A 89 -4.04 12.22 -7.99
C PRO A 89 -3.59 11.68 -9.35
N ASP A 90 -2.28 11.53 -9.56
CA ASP A 90 -1.71 11.04 -10.83
C ASP A 90 -2.20 9.62 -11.16
N MET A 91 -2.28 8.74 -10.16
CA MET A 91 -2.88 7.42 -10.32
C MET A 91 -4.38 7.53 -10.61
N GLY A 92 -5.07 8.46 -9.96
CA GLY A 92 -6.50 8.73 -10.21
C GLY A 92 -6.73 9.13 -11.66
N GLU A 93 -5.94 10.04 -12.20
CA GLU A 93 -6.00 10.47 -13.60
C GLU A 93 -5.71 9.29 -14.55
N HIS A 94 -4.62 8.55 -14.30
CA HIS A 94 -4.26 7.39 -15.11
C HIS A 94 -5.39 6.35 -15.16
N LEU A 95 -6.01 6.02 -14.05
CA LEU A 95 -7.10 5.06 -13.98
C LEU A 95 -8.38 5.59 -14.64
N ALA A 96 -8.69 6.88 -14.49
CA ALA A 96 -9.85 7.51 -15.13
C ALA A 96 -9.75 7.48 -16.66
N GLN A 97 -8.53 7.58 -17.21
CA GLN A 97 -8.30 7.49 -18.66
C GLN A 97 -8.34 6.06 -19.21
N ASN A 98 -8.04 5.05 -18.39
CA ASN A 98 -7.85 3.68 -18.85
C ASN A 98 -8.93 2.69 -18.39
N LEU A 99 -9.75 3.04 -17.42
CA LEU A 99 -10.83 2.20 -16.91
C LEU A 99 -12.21 2.72 -17.28
N LYS A 100 -13.17 1.82 -17.29
CA LYS A 100 -14.59 2.13 -17.58
C LYS A 100 -15.45 1.86 -16.34
N SER A 101 -16.43 2.72 -16.16
CA SER A 101 -17.51 2.53 -15.20
C SER A 101 -18.72 1.89 -15.88
N ASN A 102 -19.56 1.19 -15.11
CA ASN A 102 -20.88 0.70 -15.55
C ASN A 102 -21.90 1.84 -15.73
N SER A 103 -21.55 3.06 -15.29
CA SER A 103 -22.35 4.25 -15.56
C SER A 103 -21.98 4.84 -16.91
N GLU A 104 -22.91 5.59 -17.53
CA GLU A 104 -22.66 6.33 -18.78
C GLU A 104 -21.70 7.51 -18.58
N VAL A 105 -21.43 7.86 -17.32
CA VAL A 105 -20.55 8.99 -16.94
C VAL A 105 -19.10 8.49 -16.83
N SER A 106 -18.19 9.21 -17.46
CA SER A 106 -16.75 8.96 -17.34
C SER A 106 -16.27 9.08 -15.90
N LEU A 107 -15.28 8.25 -15.51
CA LEU A 107 -14.65 8.35 -14.21
C LEU A 107 -13.96 9.71 -14.04
N SER A 108 -14.15 10.33 -12.88
CA SER A 108 -13.40 11.53 -12.52
C SER A 108 -12.00 11.17 -12.04
N ASN A 109 -11.05 12.12 -12.16
CA ASN A 109 -9.68 11.94 -11.65
C ASN A 109 -9.64 11.75 -10.12
N SER A 110 -10.67 12.21 -9.39
CA SER A 110 -10.79 12.02 -7.94
C SER A 110 -11.43 10.69 -7.54
N ALA A 111 -12.04 9.95 -8.46
CA ALA A 111 -12.78 8.72 -8.14
C ALA A 111 -11.92 7.69 -7.42
N PHE A 112 -10.70 7.44 -7.91
CA PHE A 112 -9.78 6.51 -7.24
C PHE A 112 -9.25 7.04 -5.90
N PRO A 113 -8.74 8.27 -5.79
CA PRO A 113 -8.32 8.82 -4.48
C PRO A 113 -9.41 8.76 -3.41
N GLU A 114 -10.65 9.03 -3.76
CA GLU A 114 -11.79 8.96 -2.84
C GLU A 114 -12.15 7.52 -2.46
N ALA A 115 -12.25 6.63 -3.46
CA ALA A 115 -12.60 5.22 -3.24
C ALA A 115 -11.53 4.47 -2.45
N ALA A 116 -10.25 4.74 -2.71
CA ALA A 116 -9.10 4.07 -2.14
C ALA A 116 -8.61 4.67 -0.81
N LYS A 117 -9.28 5.69 -0.28
CA LYS A 117 -8.92 6.30 0.99
C LYS A 117 -8.88 5.25 2.10
N PHE A 118 -7.71 5.10 2.76
CA PHE A 118 -7.39 4.08 3.78
C PHE A 118 -7.36 2.62 3.29
N SER A 119 -7.37 2.38 1.97
CA SER A 119 -7.37 1.04 1.36
C SER A 119 -6.45 0.91 0.13
N ARG A 120 -5.52 1.88 -0.07
CA ARG A 120 -4.60 1.87 -1.24
C ARG A 120 -3.49 0.85 -1.11
N GLY A 121 -3.22 0.33 0.08
CA GLY A 121 -2.14 -0.60 0.35
C GLY A 121 -1.05 -0.02 1.25
N LEU A 122 0.05 -0.75 1.28
CA LEU A 122 1.20 -0.48 2.15
C LEU A 122 2.48 -0.41 1.34
N VAL A 123 3.47 0.26 1.90
CA VAL A 123 4.86 0.25 1.44
C VAL A 123 5.79 -0.09 2.58
N GLY A 124 6.99 -0.56 2.24
CA GLY A 124 7.95 -0.91 3.27
C GLY A 124 9.29 -1.36 2.74
N VAL A 125 10.04 -2.01 3.61
CA VAL A 125 11.42 -2.45 3.38
C VAL A 125 11.56 -3.95 3.54
N VAL A 126 12.59 -4.50 2.91
CA VAL A 126 13.04 -5.88 3.11
C VAL A 126 13.95 -5.90 4.33
N GLU A 127 13.54 -6.61 5.37
CA GLU A 127 14.35 -6.82 6.57
C GLU A 127 15.25 -8.04 6.41
N VAL A 128 14.66 -9.15 5.99
CA VAL A 128 15.39 -10.38 5.67
C VAL A 128 15.13 -10.73 4.20
N PRO A 129 16.16 -10.77 3.35
CA PRO A 129 16.00 -11.14 1.96
C PRO A 129 15.66 -12.62 1.81
N GLY A 130 14.93 -12.97 0.76
CA GLY A 130 14.56 -14.34 0.43
C GLY A 130 13.65 -14.42 -0.79
N ILE A 131 13.28 -15.64 -1.16
CA ILE A 131 12.39 -15.89 -2.30
C ILE A 131 10.94 -15.79 -1.81
N VAL A 132 10.13 -15.09 -2.58
CA VAL A 132 8.68 -14.97 -2.37
C VAL A 132 7.98 -15.57 -3.58
N ASN A 133 7.07 -16.52 -3.37
CA ASN A 133 6.33 -17.18 -4.42
C ASN A 133 4.83 -16.84 -4.34
N VAL A 134 4.17 -16.90 -5.49
CA VAL A 134 2.72 -16.85 -5.54
C VAL A 134 2.17 -18.09 -4.82
N GLY A 135 1.21 -17.87 -3.91
CA GLY A 135 0.62 -18.94 -3.09
C GLY A 135 1.32 -19.19 -1.76
N ASP A 136 2.39 -18.47 -1.44
CA ASP A 136 3.01 -18.53 -0.12
C ASP A 136 2.01 -18.14 0.97
N GLU A 137 1.93 -18.95 2.02
CA GLU A 137 1.17 -18.63 3.23
C GLU A 137 2.02 -17.75 4.14
N VAL A 138 1.57 -16.50 4.34
CA VAL A 138 2.34 -15.48 5.03
C VAL A 138 1.84 -15.26 6.45
N THR A 139 2.74 -15.33 7.44
CA THR A 139 2.44 -14.97 8.82
C THR A 139 2.54 -13.45 8.99
N VAL A 140 1.44 -12.81 9.40
CA VAL A 140 1.39 -11.38 9.69
C VAL A 140 1.55 -11.14 11.19
N ILE A 141 2.61 -10.43 11.57
CA ILE A 141 2.85 -10.00 12.96
C ILE A 141 2.56 -8.50 13.02
N SER A 142 1.37 -8.16 13.51
CA SER A 142 1.00 -6.75 13.69
C SER A 142 1.83 -6.12 14.81
N TYR A 143 2.41 -4.95 14.53
CA TYR A 143 3.10 -4.18 15.55
C TYR A 143 2.17 -3.80 16.70
N LYS A 144 2.65 -4.00 17.91
CA LYS A 144 1.96 -3.57 19.14
C LYS A 144 2.87 -2.62 19.89
N PRO A 145 2.43 -1.38 20.17
CA PRO A 145 3.22 -0.47 21.01
C PRO A 145 3.39 -1.05 22.39
N ALA A 146 4.49 -0.65 23.06
CA ALA A 146 4.74 -1.09 24.42
C ALA A 146 3.56 -0.70 25.36
N PRO A 147 3.12 -1.59 26.26
CA PRO A 147 1.91 -1.37 27.09
C PRO A 147 1.93 -0.07 27.91
N TRP A 148 3.12 0.41 28.27
CA TRP A 148 3.26 1.64 29.04
C TRP A 148 2.99 2.91 28.21
N LEU A 149 3.17 2.86 26.88
CA LEU A 149 2.85 3.98 25.99
C LEU A 149 1.35 4.28 25.96
N ALA A 150 0.50 3.28 26.10
CA ALA A 150 -0.95 3.45 26.14
C ALA A 150 -1.43 4.16 27.42
N LYS A 151 -0.57 4.28 28.44
CA LYS A 151 -0.87 4.92 29.73
C LYS A 151 -0.32 6.36 29.83
N MET A 152 0.38 6.85 28.80
CA MET A 152 0.87 8.22 28.79
C MET A 152 -0.27 9.18 28.49
N PRO A 153 -0.38 10.29 29.24
CA PRO A 153 -1.33 11.34 28.90
C PRO A 153 -1.05 11.85 27.48
N THR A 154 -2.06 11.92 26.65
CA THR A 154 -1.97 12.65 25.37
C THR A 154 -1.79 14.12 25.72
N GLY A 155 -0.58 14.65 25.53
CA GLY A 155 -0.28 16.08 25.70
C GLY A 155 -1.03 16.97 24.73
#